data_f50a7fb7a2840460c647766051ce3b1c
#
_entry.id   f50a7fb7a2840460c647766051ce3b1c
#
_cell.length_a   1.000
_cell.length_b   1.000
_cell.length_c   1.000
_cell.angle_alpha   90.00
_cell.angle_beta   90.00
_cell.angle_gamma   90.00
#
_symmetry.space_group_name_H-M   'P 1'
#
loop_
_entity.id
_entity.type
_entity.pdbx_description
1 polymer ?
#
loop_
_entity_poly.entity_id
_entity_poly.type
_entity_poly.pdbx_seq_one_letter_code
_entity_poly.pdbx_strand_id
1 'polypeptide(L)'
;MYVSDRRLLKAVQMLRVAAYTNNRDEVSEFDTLLLVNVLWQRPNEAMMIKDWILERLAQDRGTKQVQYLLAGLFGRACRADGDAEECARLLSEAKNLRGVLTAQLNSLRGAQGGSLPALREHLWLSPADASRAAQTLGPMFSKVSKSLEKLLEDVLTLEVALERDTEPHILALLMPDYWAAFIREGPIAEVQPLGVSNATSAAP
;
A
#
# COMPACT_ATOMS: atom_id res chain seq x y z
N MET A 1 -11.79 -15.86 -17.60
CA MET A 1 -13.12 -15.20 -17.57
C MET A 1 -13.08 -14.02 -18.54
N TYR A 2 -14.01 -13.93 -19.48
CA TYR A 2 -14.13 -12.79 -20.41
C TYR A 2 -15.29 -11.89 -19.96
N VAL A 3 -15.05 -10.61 -19.81
CA VAL A 3 -16.07 -9.61 -19.49
C VAL A 3 -16.20 -8.67 -20.68
N SER A 4 -17.41 -8.54 -21.26
CA SER A 4 -17.64 -7.63 -22.38
C SER A 4 -17.60 -6.17 -21.92
N ASP A 5 -17.17 -5.27 -22.82
CA ASP A 5 -17.08 -3.82 -22.54
C ASP A 5 -18.41 -3.24 -22.06
N ARG A 6 -19.52 -3.67 -22.65
CA ARG A 6 -20.86 -3.27 -22.21
C ARG A 6 -21.16 -3.66 -20.77
N ARG A 7 -20.70 -4.85 -20.33
CA ARG A 7 -20.89 -5.30 -18.95
C ARG A 7 -19.99 -4.52 -18.00
N LEU A 8 -18.76 -4.24 -18.43
CA LEU A 8 -17.82 -3.41 -17.66
C LEU A 8 -18.37 -1.99 -17.43
N LEU A 9 -18.88 -1.34 -18.49
CA LEU A 9 -19.51 -0.03 -18.37
C LEU A 9 -20.69 -0.02 -17.37
N LYS A 10 -21.55 -1.06 -17.43
CA LYS A 10 -22.66 -1.20 -16.47
C LYS A 10 -22.17 -1.42 -15.04
N ALA A 11 -21.09 -2.19 -14.87
CA ALA A 11 -20.47 -2.40 -13.57
C ALA A 11 -19.96 -1.09 -12.98
N VAL A 12 -19.24 -0.26 -13.77
CA VAL A 12 -18.77 1.06 -13.34
C VAL A 12 -19.95 1.98 -12.97
N GLN A 13 -21.01 2.00 -13.80
CA GLN A 13 -22.22 2.79 -13.49
C GLN A 13 -22.86 2.34 -12.17
N MET A 14 -22.97 1.03 -11.95
CA MET A 14 -23.51 0.47 -10.70
C MET A 14 -22.70 0.92 -9.48
N LEU A 15 -21.36 0.87 -9.55
CA LEU A 15 -20.49 1.31 -8.46
C LEU A 15 -20.68 2.81 -8.14
N ARG A 16 -20.80 3.64 -9.18
CA ARG A 16 -21.06 5.09 -9.02
C ARG A 16 -22.42 5.36 -8.37
N VAL A 17 -23.46 4.65 -8.80
CA VAL A 17 -24.80 4.75 -8.20
C VAL A 17 -24.76 4.28 -6.74
N ALA A 18 -24.07 3.17 -6.46
CA ALA A 18 -23.93 2.68 -5.10
C ALA A 18 -23.21 3.70 -4.19
N ALA A 19 -22.14 4.33 -4.65
CA ALA A 19 -21.47 5.39 -3.91
C ALA A 19 -22.41 6.58 -3.63
N TYR A 20 -23.09 7.06 -4.66
CA TYR A 20 -24.04 8.19 -4.54
C TYR A 20 -25.17 7.87 -3.55
N THR A 21 -25.78 6.69 -3.62
CA THR A 21 -26.87 6.30 -2.71
C THR A 21 -26.39 6.07 -1.28
N ASN A 22 -25.12 5.76 -1.08
CA ASN A 22 -24.48 5.71 0.24
C ASN A 22 -23.97 7.09 0.70
N ASN A 23 -24.43 8.18 0.08
CA ASN A 23 -24.06 9.56 0.40
C ASN A 23 -22.54 9.81 0.35
N ARG A 24 -21.88 9.30 -0.70
CA ARG A 24 -20.44 9.45 -0.93
C ARG A 24 -20.20 10.04 -2.32
N ASP A 25 -19.27 10.97 -2.41
CA ASP A 25 -18.86 11.59 -3.68
C ASP A 25 -17.93 10.70 -4.49
N GLU A 26 -17.28 9.72 -3.84
CA GLU A 26 -16.33 8.81 -4.47
C GLU A 26 -16.71 7.34 -4.24
N VAL A 27 -16.35 6.52 -5.23
CA VAL A 27 -16.49 5.06 -5.14
C VAL A 27 -15.50 4.52 -4.13
N SER A 28 -16.00 3.81 -3.11
CA SER A 28 -15.18 3.10 -2.15
C SER A 28 -14.70 1.76 -2.73
N GLU A 29 -13.57 1.29 -2.22
CA GLU A 29 -13.06 -0.03 -2.54
C GLU A 29 -14.05 -1.14 -2.17
N PHE A 30 -14.81 -0.95 -1.09
CA PHE A 30 -15.84 -1.91 -0.65
C PHE A 30 -17.01 -2.00 -1.61
N ASP A 31 -17.30 -0.97 -2.42
CA ASP A 31 -18.31 -1.05 -3.48
C ASP A 31 -17.96 -2.14 -4.49
N THR A 32 -16.68 -2.47 -4.66
CA THR A 32 -16.24 -3.52 -5.58
C THR A 32 -16.80 -4.91 -5.22
N LEU A 33 -17.23 -5.13 -3.98
CA LEU A 33 -17.94 -6.35 -3.59
C LEU A 33 -19.24 -6.56 -4.37
N LEU A 34 -19.88 -5.49 -4.84
CA LEU A 34 -21.07 -5.56 -5.68
C LEU A 34 -20.80 -6.17 -7.06
N LEU A 35 -19.54 -6.14 -7.51
CA LEU A 35 -19.13 -6.72 -8.79
C LEU A 35 -19.39 -8.24 -8.85
N VAL A 36 -19.45 -8.90 -7.70
CA VAL A 36 -19.87 -10.30 -7.60
C VAL A 36 -21.21 -10.54 -8.31
N ASN A 37 -22.13 -9.57 -8.27
CA ASN A 37 -23.46 -9.70 -8.85
C ASN A 37 -23.51 -9.47 -10.37
N VAL A 38 -22.45 -8.92 -10.96
CA VAL A 38 -22.45 -8.48 -12.38
C VAL A 38 -21.44 -9.24 -13.23
N LEU A 39 -20.31 -9.67 -12.65
CA LEU A 39 -19.20 -10.20 -13.43
C LEU A 39 -19.32 -11.68 -13.77
N TRP A 40 -20.02 -12.48 -12.98
CA TRP A 40 -20.14 -13.91 -13.25
C TRP A 40 -21.00 -14.20 -14.49
N GLN A 41 -20.66 -15.27 -15.18
CA GLN A 41 -21.42 -15.83 -16.31
C GLN A 41 -22.09 -17.15 -15.93
N ARG A 42 -21.45 -17.90 -15.05
CA ARG A 42 -21.93 -19.18 -14.52
C ARG A 42 -22.06 -19.08 -13.00
N PRO A 43 -23.09 -19.67 -12.39
CA PRO A 43 -23.32 -19.55 -10.93
C PRO A 43 -22.12 -19.94 -10.06
N ASN A 44 -21.31 -20.89 -10.49
CA ASN A 44 -20.11 -21.32 -9.76
C ASN A 44 -18.97 -20.29 -9.81
N GLU A 45 -18.99 -19.33 -10.74
CA GLU A 45 -17.96 -18.27 -10.83
C GLU A 45 -18.16 -17.18 -9.78
N ALA A 46 -19.39 -17.00 -9.28
CA ALA A 46 -19.70 -15.95 -8.31
C ALA A 46 -18.85 -16.06 -7.02
N MET A 47 -18.65 -17.29 -6.52
CA MET A 47 -17.83 -17.54 -5.34
C MET A 47 -16.36 -17.22 -5.61
N MET A 48 -15.83 -17.66 -6.73
CA MET A 48 -14.44 -17.39 -7.14
C MET A 48 -14.18 -15.89 -7.30
N ILE A 49 -15.13 -15.15 -7.89
CA ILE A 49 -15.04 -13.69 -8.03
C ILE A 49 -15.04 -13.01 -6.66
N LYS A 50 -15.91 -13.47 -5.75
CA LYS A 50 -15.99 -12.95 -4.39
C LYS A 50 -14.67 -13.13 -3.65
N ASP A 51 -14.10 -14.34 -3.68
CA ASP A 51 -12.85 -14.65 -3.01
C ASP A 51 -11.70 -13.83 -3.60
N TRP A 52 -11.64 -13.71 -4.93
CA TRP A 52 -10.66 -12.89 -5.62
C TRP A 52 -10.76 -11.40 -5.25
N ILE A 53 -11.99 -10.85 -5.15
CA ILE A 53 -12.18 -9.44 -4.73
C ILE A 53 -11.71 -9.26 -3.29
N LEU A 54 -12.07 -10.17 -2.37
CA LEU A 54 -11.64 -10.10 -0.98
C LEU A 54 -10.12 -10.18 -0.85
N GLU A 55 -9.47 -11.07 -1.60
CA GLU A 55 -8.00 -11.14 -1.66
C GLU A 55 -7.39 -9.82 -2.17
N ARG A 56 -7.98 -9.22 -3.21
CA ARG A 56 -7.49 -7.95 -3.75
C ARG A 56 -7.68 -6.79 -2.79
N LEU A 57 -8.81 -6.73 -2.08
CA LEU A 57 -9.06 -5.72 -1.05
C LEU A 57 -8.10 -5.84 0.14
N ALA A 58 -7.73 -7.09 0.47
CA ALA A 58 -6.79 -7.40 1.54
C ALA A 58 -5.32 -7.30 1.12
N GLN A 59 -5.06 -7.14 -0.18
CA GLN A 59 -3.70 -7.14 -0.70
C GLN A 59 -2.91 -5.95 -0.17
N ASP A 60 -1.71 -6.25 0.27
CA ASP A 60 -0.73 -5.27 0.76
C ASP A 60 -0.40 -4.24 -0.33
N ARG A 61 -0.80 -2.99 -0.10
CA ARG A 61 -0.68 -1.89 -1.04
C ARG A 61 0.65 -1.19 -0.89
N GLY A 62 1.71 -1.87 -1.27
CA GLY A 62 3.02 -1.23 -1.39
C GLY A 62 3.92 -1.34 -0.17
N THR A 63 3.58 -2.11 0.88
CA THR A 63 4.46 -2.34 2.03
C THR A 63 5.82 -2.88 1.57
N LYS A 64 5.84 -3.79 0.60
CA LYS A 64 7.08 -4.30 0.01
C LYS A 64 7.89 -3.22 -0.70
N GLN A 65 7.21 -2.32 -1.42
CA GLN A 65 7.88 -1.21 -2.11
C GLN A 65 8.48 -0.23 -1.10
N VAL A 66 7.74 0.10 -0.05
CA VAL A 66 8.23 0.96 1.04
C VAL A 66 9.41 0.31 1.76
N GLN A 67 9.33 -0.99 2.05
CA GLN A 67 10.43 -1.75 2.65
C GLN A 67 11.69 -1.72 1.77
N TYR A 68 11.51 -1.87 0.46
CA TYR A 68 12.62 -1.76 -0.49
C TYR A 68 13.24 -0.35 -0.51
N LEU A 69 12.40 0.69 -0.53
CA LEU A 69 12.87 2.08 -0.47
C LEU A 69 13.64 2.37 0.83
N LEU A 70 13.11 1.89 1.95
CA LEU A 70 13.78 2.04 3.25
C LEU A 70 15.13 1.31 3.30
N ALA A 71 15.22 0.11 2.73
CA ALA A 71 16.49 -0.61 2.62
C ALA A 71 17.50 0.16 1.75
N GLY A 72 17.05 0.79 0.67
CA GLY A 72 17.87 1.66 -0.16
C GLY A 72 18.37 2.91 0.59
N LEU A 73 17.50 3.57 1.36
CA LEU A 73 17.86 4.70 2.22
C LEU A 73 18.90 4.29 3.27
N PHE A 74 18.66 3.17 3.96
CA PHE A 74 19.59 2.61 4.94
C PHE A 74 20.98 2.34 4.33
N GLY A 75 21.02 1.68 3.15
CA GLY A 75 22.28 1.37 2.48
C GLY A 75 23.04 2.63 2.01
N ARG A 76 22.35 3.71 1.65
CA ARG A 76 22.98 5.01 1.35
C ARG A 76 23.48 5.69 2.63
N ALA A 77 22.69 5.65 3.70
CA ALA A 77 23.10 6.19 5.00
C ALA A 77 24.38 5.54 5.52
N CYS A 78 24.52 4.22 5.39
CA CYS A 78 25.74 3.52 5.76
C CYS A 78 26.98 3.90 4.91
N ARG A 79 26.78 4.48 3.72
CA ARG A 79 27.87 4.88 2.81
C ARG A 79 28.17 6.39 2.83
N ALA A 80 27.27 7.18 3.41
CA ALA A 80 27.42 8.65 3.42
C ALA A 80 28.61 9.14 4.24
N ASP A 81 29.13 8.33 5.18
CA ASP A 81 30.38 8.50 5.95
C ASP A 81 30.66 9.98 6.37
N GLY A 82 29.64 10.62 6.95
CA GLY A 82 29.77 12.01 7.44
C GLY A 82 29.57 13.10 6.36
N ASP A 83 29.13 12.75 5.15
CA ASP A 83 28.73 13.75 4.16
C ASP A 83 27.43 14.43 4.57
N ALA A 84 27.55 15.65 5.10
CA ALA A 84 26.43 16.43 5.62
C ALA A 84 25.36 16.75 4.56
N GLU A 85 25.74 16.93 3.30
CA GLU A 85 24.79 17.21 2.22
C GLU A 85 23.97 15.97 1.89
N GLU A 86 24.61 14.81 1.76
CA GLU A 86 23.90 13.55 1.52
C GLU A 86 23.06 13.15 2.74
N CYS A 87 23.53 13.34 3.95
CA CYS A 87 22.72 13.11 5.17
C CYS A 87 21.47 13.98 5.20
N ALA A 88 21.57 15.26 4.86
CA ALA A 88 20.40 16.15 4.81
C ALA A 88 19.40 15.72 3.74
N ARG A 89 19.87 15.25 2.58
CA ARG A 89 19.03 14.71 1.51
C ARG A 89 18.32 13.43 1.94
N LEU A 90 19.05 12.49 2.53
CA LEU A 90 18.49 11.24 3.06
C LEU A 90 17.43 11.49 4.13
N LEU A 91 17.67 12.45 5.01
CA LEU A 91 16.71 12.86 6.02
C LEU A 91 15.41 13.40 5.41
N SER A 92 15.51 14.19 4.35
CA SER A 92 14.33 14.68 3.63
C SER A 92 13.55 13.54 2.98
N GLU A 93 14.23 12.58 2.37
CA GLU A 93 13.61 11.40 1.76
C GLU A 93 12.93 10.51 2.82
N ALA A 94 13.56 10.30 3.99
CA ALA A 94 13.00 9.56 5.11
C ALA A 94 11.74 10.24 5.65
N LYS A 95 11.74 11.57 5.83
CA LYS A 95 10.56 12.36 6.23
C LYS A 95 9.41 12.24 5.24
N ASN A 96 9.70 12.24 3.95
CA ASN A 96 8.67 12.02 2.92
C ASN A 96 8.08 10.61 3.03
N LEU A 97 8.92 9.57 3.20
CA LEU A 97 8.49 8.19 3.36
C LEU A 97 7.61 8.02 4.60
N ARG A 98 7.98 8.66 5.73
CA ARG A 98 7.14 8.73 6.93
C ARG A 98 5.77 9.32 6.64
N GLY A 99 5.71 10.42 5.90
CA GLY A 99 4.46 11.06 5.51
C GLY A 99 3.53 10.11 4.76
N VAL A 100 4.07 9.37 3.78
CA VAL A 100 3.33 8.37 3.02
C VAL A 100 2.82 7.23 3.92
N LEU A 101 3.67 6.67 4.78
CA LEU A 101 3.29 5.61 5.71
C LEU A 101 2.21 6.05 6.69
N THR A 102 2.35 7.27 7.24
CA THR A 102 1.36 7.83 8.16
C THR A 102 0.00 8.01 7.48
N ALA A 103 -0.02 8.52 6.24
CA ALA A 103 -1.25 8.65 5.46
C ALA A 103 -1.90 7.29 5.19
N GLN A 104 -1.12 6.27 4.82
CA GLN A 104 -1.61 4.91 4.61
C GLN A 104 -2.18 4.30 5.89
N LEU A 105 -1.49 4.44 7.03
CA LEU A 105 -1.97 3.98 8.33
C LEU A 105 -3.27 4.65 8.75
N ASN A 106 -3.37 5.95 8.57
CA ASN A 106 -4.59 6.70 8.90
C ASN A 106 -5.77 6.27 8.01
N SER A 107 -5.53 6.04 6.71
CA SER A 107 -6.54 5.53 5.79
C SER A 107 -7.02 4.13 6.23
N LEU A 108 -6.11 3.22 6.59
CA LEU A 108 -6.46 1.89 7.09
C LEU A 108 -7.21 1.95 8.42
N ARG A 109 -6.77 2.78 9.38
CA ARG A 109 -7.45 2.96 10.66
C ARG A 109 -8.84 3.54 10.48
N GLY A 110 -9.03 4.49 9.59
CA GLY A 110 -10.33 5.02 9.20
C GLY A 110 -11.25 3.94 8.64
N ALA A 111 -10.71 3.06 7.79
CA ALA A 111 -11.45 1.92 7.25
C ALA A 111 -11.76 0.84 8.31
N GLN A 112 -10.89 0.65 9.31
CA GLN A 112 -11.04 -0.34 10.37
C GLN A 112 -11.91 0.13 11.54
N GLY A 113 -12.20 1.42 11.65
CA GLY A 113 -12.88 2.03 12.81
C GLY A 113 -14.05 1.22 13.31
N GLY A 114 -13.82 0.38 14.33
CA GLY A 114 -14.83 -0.40 15.04
C GLY A 114 -15.62 -1.43 14.24
N SER A 115 -15.01 -2.22 13.34
CA SER A 115 -15.59 -3.30 12.53
C SER A 115 -16.06 -2.94 11.11
N LEU A 116 -15.27 -2.16 10.41
CA LEU A 116 -15.50 -1.80 9.00
C LEU A 116 -16.88 -1.16 8.80
N PRO A 117 -17.14 0.05 9.38
CA PRO A 117 -18.45 0.70 9.32
C PRO A 117 -18.92 0.88 7.87
N ALA A 118 -18.02 1.17 6.95
CA ALA A 118 -18.32 1.30 5.52
C ALA A 118 -18.94 0.03 4.89
N LEU A 119 -18.69 -1.16 5.46
CA LEU A 119 -19.34 -2.39 5.03
C LEU A 119 -20.69 -2.60 5.72
N ARG A 120 -20.81 -2.28 6.99
CA ARG A 120 -22.04 -2.50 7.75
C ARG A 120 -23.16 -1.54 7.35
N GLU A 121 -22.79 -0.31 7.05
CA GLU A 121 -23.73 0.75 6.66
C GLU A 121 -24.01 0.77 5.16
N HIS A 122 -23.42 -0.15 4.41
CA HIS A 122 -23.55 -0.19 2.97
C HIS A 122 -24.95 -0.64 2.53
N LEU A 123 -25.72 0.25 1.91
CA LEU A 123 -27.12 0.04 1.57
C LEU A 123 -27.38 -1.13 0.59
N TRP A 124 -26.39 -1.45 -0.26
CA TRP A 124 -26.53 -2.46 -1.32
C TRP A 124 -25.97 -3.85 -0.95
N LEU A 125 -25.30 -3.95 0.19
CA LEU A 125 -24.81 -5.24 0.69
C LEU A 125 -25.82 -5.82 1.69
N SER A 126 -26.10 -7.12 1.58
CA SER A 126 -26.87 -7.77 2.60
C SER A 126 -26.11 -7.76 3.94
N PRO A 127 -26.78 -7.64 5.09
CA PRO A 127 -26.11 -7.69 6.39
C PRO A 127 -25.24 -8.94 6.59
N ALA A 128 -25.67 -10.07 6.02
CA ALA A 128 -24.93 -11.33 6.07
C ALA A 128 -23.64 -11.27 5.22
N ASP A 129 -23.69 -10.67 4.03
CA ASP A 129 -22.52 -10.52 3.17
C ASP A 129 -21.54 -9.48 3.72
N ALA A 130 -22.05 -8.36 4.24
CA ALA A 130 -21.25 -7.35 4.92
C ALA A 130 -20.50 -7.92 6.14
N SER A 131 -21.21 -8.70 6.97
CA SER A 131 -20.63 -9.36 8.15
C SER A 131 -19.55 -10.38 7.74
N ARG A 132 -19.81 -11.21 6.74
CA ARG A 132 -18.87 -12.20 6.23
C ARG A 132 -17.62 -11.54 5.63
N ALA A 133 -17.80 -10.46 4.84
CA ALA A 133 -16.70 -9.68 4.30
C ALA A 133 -15.86 -9.05 5.42
N ALA A 134 -16.48 -8.46 6.42
CA ALA A 134 -15.80 -7.87 7.58
C ALA A 134 -15.00 -8.92 8.39
N GLN A 135 -15.54 -10.11 8.60
CA GLN A 135 -14.84 -11.22 9.27
C GLN A 135 -13.61 -11.68 8.49
N THR A 136 -13.69 -11.69 7.16
CA THR A 136 -12.55 -12.09 6.31
C THR A 136 -11.49 -10.99 6.22
N LEU A 137 -11.90 -9.73 6.01
CA LEU A 137 -10.99 -8.62 5.81
C LEU A 137 -10.34 -8.11 7.11
N GLY A 138 -11.04 -8.20 8.25
CA GLY A 138 -10.56 -7.67 9.52
C GLY A 138 -9.17 -8.18 9.93
N PRO A 139 -8.94 -9.50 9.98
CA PRO A 139 -7.63 -10.06 10.30
C PRO A 139 -6.54 -9.67 9.30
N MET A 140 -6.90 -9.58 8.01
CA MET A 140 -5.96 -9.22 6.94
C MET A 140 -5.52 -7.76 7.07
N PHE A 141 -6.44 -6.84 7.29
CA PHE A 141 -6.13 -5.44 7.54
C PHE A 141 -5.33 -5.24 8.83
N SER A 142 -5.64 -5.99 9.88
CA SER A 142 -4.85 -5.96 11.12
C SER A 142 -3.39 -6.38 10.88
N LYS A 143 -3.16 -7.38 10.04
CA LYS A 143 -1.81 -7.81 9.67
C LYS A 143 -1.07 -6.72 8.88
N VAL A 144 -1.74 -6.11 7.91
CA VAL A 144 -1.15 -5.01 7.10
C VAL A 144 -0.85 -3.80 7.99
N SER A 145 -1.77 -3.43 8.89
CA SER A 145 -1.56 -2.32 9.84
C SER A 145 -0.31 -2.53 10.70
N LYS A 146 -0.15 -3.73 11.28
CA LYS A 146 1.04 -4.08 12.07
C LYS A 146 2.34 -4.02 11.26
N SER A 147 2.28 -4.45 9.99
CA SER A 147 3.46 -4.36 9.10
C SER A 147 3.82 -2.92 8.79
N LEU A 148 2.83 -2.05 8.55
CA LEU A 148 3.04 -0.61 8.31
C LEU A 148 3.51 0.11 9.58
N GLU A 149 2.99 -0.26 10.76
CA GLU A 149 3.44 0.28 12.04
C GLU A 149 4.93 -0.04 12.28
N LYS A 150 5.34 -1.29 12.03
CA LYS A 150 6.76 -1.67 12.12
C LYS A 150 7.62 -0.86 11.15
N LEU A 151 7.20 -0.72 9.89
CA LEU A 151 7.94 0.09 8.92
C LEU A 151 8.02 1.57 9.32
N LEU A 152 6.97 2.11 9.93
CA LEU A 152 7.00 3.48 10.46
C LEU A 152 8.01 3.63 11.60
N GLU A 153 8.09 2.66 12.51
CA GLU A 153 9.11 2.62 13.57
C GLU A 153 10.52 2.56 12.98
N ASP A 154 10.73 1.72 11.96
CA ASP A 154 12.01 1.60 11.26
C ASP A 154 12.42 2.93 10.58
N VAL A 155 11.48 3.61 9.91
CA VAL A 155 11.72 4.93 9.30
C VAL A 155 12.06 5.98 10.35
N LEU A 156 11.32 6.03 11.46
CA LEU A 156 11.59 6.96 12.56
C LEU A 156 12.97 6.70 13.17
N THR A 157 13.36 5.45 13.31
CA THR A 157 14.70 5.08 13.81
C THR A 157 15.79 5.61 12.88
N LEU A 158 15.61 5.45 11.56
CA LEU A 158 16.54 5.97 10.57
C LEU A 158 16.58 7.51 10.58
N GLU A 159 15.42 8.20 10.69
CA GLU A 159 15.38 9.67 10.80
C GLU A 159 16.18 10.17 11.98
N VAL A 160 15.93 9.61 13.17
CA VAL A 160 16.66 10.01 14.42
C VAL A 160 18.15 9.74 14.30
N ALA A 161 18.54 8.64 13.66
CA ALA A 161 19.94 8.33 13.44
C ALA A 161 20.62 9.33 12.49
N LEU A 162 19.94 9.70 11.40
CA LEU A 162 20.44 10.71 10.45
C LEU A 162 20.49 12.12 11.07
N GLU A 163 19.53 12.50 11.92
CA GLU A 163 19.53 13.78 12.62
C GLU A 163 20.69 13.91 13.64
N ARG A 164 21.18 12.78 14.15
CA ARG A 164 22.26 12.72 15.13
C ARG A 164 23.63 12.45 14.51
N ASP A 165 23.72 12.40 13.20
CA ASP A 165 24.94 12.03 12.46
C ASP A 165 25.55 10.73 13.02
N THR A 166 24.69 9.72 13.11
CA THR A 166 25.01 8.45 13.77
C THR A 166 25.94 7.61 12.90
N GLU A 167 27.05 7.15 13.47
CA GLU A 167 28.01 6.31 12.75
C GLU A 167 27.39 5.00 12.21
N PRO A 168 27.88 4.47 11.06
CA PRO A 168 27.34 3.27 10.43
C PRO A 168 27.25 2.03 11.31
N HIS A 169 28.21 1.87 12.26
CA HIS A 169 28.19 0.71 13.15
C HIS A 169 27.05 0.78 14.19
N ILE A 170 26.64 1.98 14.59
CA ILE A 170 25.49 2.18 15.49
C ILE A 170 24.20 1.97 14.71
N LEU A 171 24.11 2.44 13.45
CA LEU A 171 22.99 2.13 12.55
C LEU A 171 22.80 0.62 12.37
N ALA A 172 23.88 -0.15 12.26
CA ALA A 172 23.83 -1.61 12.20
C ALA A 172 23.21 -2.24 13.45
N LEU A 173 23.47 -1.66 14.64
CA LEU A 173 22.89 -2.13 15.91
C LEU A 173 21.40 -1.73 16.04
N LEU A 174 21.03 -0.54 15.57
CA LEU A 174 19.66 -0.05 15.63
C LEU A 174 18.72 -0.75 14.64
N MET A 175 19.25 -1.14 13.47
CA MET A 175 18.48 -1.74 12.39
C MET A 175 19.14 -3.04 11.86
N PRO A 176 19.23 -4.09 12.69
CA PRO A 176 19.99 -5.31 12.35
C PRO A 176 19.45 -6.07 11.14
N ASP A 177 18.14 -6.06 10.92
CA ASP A 177 17.51 -6.72 9.76
C ASP A 177 17.95 -6.07 8.43
N TYR A 178 18.02 -4.74 8.39
CA TYR A 178 18.49 -3.97 7.23
C TYR A 178 20.01 -4.11 7.05
N TRP A 179 20.77 -4.15 8.13
CA TRP A 179 22.20 -4.40 8.07
C TRP A 179 22.52 -5.79 7.50
N ALA A 180 21.81 -6.83 7.95
CA ALA A 180 21.99 -8.19 7.43
C ALA A 180 21.63 -8.30 5.95
N ALA A 181 20.60 -7.57 5.49
CA ALA A 181 20.25 -7.48 4.08
C ALA A 181 21.33 -6.73 3.28
N PHE A 182 21.81 -5.59 3.78
CA PHE A 182 22.86 -4.78 3.15
C PHE A 182 24.16 -5.56 2.93
N ILE A 183 24.61 -6.35 3.93
CA ILE A 183 25.82 -7.19 3.79
C ILE A 183 25.62 -8.29 2.76
N ARG A 184 24.43 -8.92 2.74
CA ARG A 184 24.14 -10.07 1.85
C ARG A 184 24.02 -9.66 0.39
N GLU A 185 23.39 -8.53 0.12
CA GLU A 185 23.13 -8.07 -1.25
C GLU A 185 24.34 -7.36 -1.87
N GLY A 186 25.36 -7.04 -1.08
CA GLY A 186 26.48 -6.20 -1.52
C GLY A 186 26.04 -4.76 -1.79
N PRO A 187 26.88 -3.89 -2.35
CA PRO A 187 26.49 -2.56 -2.73
C PRO A 187 25.41 -2.67 -3.82
N ILE A 188 24.16 -2.36 -3.45
CA ILE A 188 23.03 -2.33 -4.39
C ILE A 188 23.46 -1.39 -5.52
N ALA A 189 23.59 -1.92 -6.74
CA ALA A 189 23.87 -1.15 -7.92
C ALA A 189 22.90 0.04 -8.00
N GLU A 190 23.40 1.21 -8.31
CA GLU A 190 22.64 2.46 -8.44
C GLU A 190 21.30 2.18 -9.12
N VAL A 191 20.21 2.40 -8.38
CA VAL A 191 18.87 2.39 -8.98
C VAL A 191 18.82 3.60 -9.91
N GLN A 192 18.96 3.37 -11.20
CA GLN A 192 18.72 4.41 -12.20
C GLN A 192 17.31 4.97 -11.96
N PRO A 193 17.16 6.32 -11.85
CA PRO A 193 15.85 6.93 -11.80
C PRO A 193 15.08 6.47 -13.04
N LEU A 194 13.83 6.01 -12.85
CA LEU A 194 12.92 5.64 -13.93
C LEU A 194 12.92 6.77 -14.96
N GLY A 195 13.63 6.53 -16.07
CA GLY A 195 13.78 7.49 -17.14
C GLY A 195 12.41 7.87 -17.68
N VAL A 196 12.11 9.16 -17.58
CA VAL A 196 11.07 9.79 -18.38
C VAL A 196 11.47 9.55 -19.84
N SER A 197 10.79 8.64 -20.51
CA SER A 197 10.94 8.38 -21.93
C SER A 197 10.55 9.64 -22.68
N ASN A 198 11.52 10.46 -23.01
CA ASN A 198 11.38 11.49 -24.04
C ASN A 198 11.26 10.78 -25.38
N ALA A 199 10.04 10.53 -25.80
CA ALA A 199 9.72 10.26 -27.19
C ALA A 199 9.96 11.55 -27.98
N THR A 200 11.19 11.77 -28.42
CA THR A 200 11.50 12.79 -29.41
C THR A 200 11.43 12.17 -30.78
N SER A 201 10.36 12.52 -31.48
CA SER A 201 10.23 12.70 -32.92
C SER A 201 11.54 12.58 -33.72
N ALA A 202 11.53 11.69 -34.69
CA ALA A 202 12.27 11.86 -35.93
C ALA A 202 11.39 11.38 -37.10
N ALA A 203 10.87 12.35 -37.82
CA ALA A 203 10.63 12.22 -39.26
C ALA A 203 11.96 12.54 -39.99
N PRO A 204 12.15 12.21 -41.24
CA PRO A 204 11.30 12.50 -42.41
C PRO A 204 10.69 11.26 -43.06
#